data_66c18f17a29b35a67f188b4154bd31b6
#
_entry.id   66c18f17a29b35a67f188b4154bd31b6
#
_cell.length_a   1.000
_cell.length_b   1.000
_cell.length_c   1.000
_cell.angle_alpha   90.00
_cell.angle_beta   90.00
_cell.angle_gamma   90.00
#
_symmetry.space_group_name_H-M   'P 1'
#
loop_
_entity.id
_entity.type
_entity.pdbx_description
1 polymer ?
#
loop_
_entity_poly.entity_id
_entity_poly.type
_entity_poly.pdbx_seq_one_letter_code
_entity_poly.pdbx_strand_id
1 'polypeptide(L)'
;MKKLHSLTLLLLLIIPMVHSQVTIGSGADPNTGALLDLKEYNPSNPSTDNTTAKKGMMLPRVSITDRDNLFPMFEDDDEYKNNIANKKDEYDLSHIGLMVYNVYTDICKEIYPGAQVWDGDKWEPLSEGTFPVETGILTDNRNSAKPEQYKIGKFGDAGWWMLENLRADRWPDGTNTGLIFDYPVMQTDPTYLEPRFYYPRGSQSDLTANPHYGYMYNLMAATRLSRAQIGNTTHLVGVQGICPDGWHLPSLDEWWELRDAVEANPCQYAHSTIGINTGWNMQSKENNPKGLSRSMEQGGFNGILLGRMVRHQTTGEIVFGYNNETAFFWLGATNNILGTQAAALNIDTYAAARMPHVDVYQMSVRCKKD
;
A
#
# COMPACT_ATOMS: atom_id res chain seq x y z
N MET A 1 80.32 -3.10 -21.76
CA MET A 1 79.42 -2.76 -20.61
C MET A 1 78.43 -1.66 -20.92
N LYS A 2 78.76 -0.54 -21.62
CA LYS A 2 77.78 0.57 -21.88
C LYS A 2 76.54 0.18 -22.73
N LYS A 3 76.63 -0.82 -23.64
CA LYS A 3 75.46 -1.27 -24.46
C LYS A 3 74.45 -2.14 -23.68
N LEU A 4 74.93 -2.82 -22.62
CA LEU A 4 74.05 -3.67 -21.82
C LEU A 4 73.13 -2.82 -20.90
N HIS A 5 73.64 -1.70 -20.38
CA HIS A 5 72.89 -0.77 -19.56
C HIS A 5 71.78 -0.01 -20.34
N SER A 6 72.01 0.25 -21.63
CA SER A 6 71.06 0.91 -22.50
C SER A 6 69.88 -0.01 -22.85
N LEU A 7 70.12 -1.34 -22.98
CA LEU A 7 69.06 -2.31 -23.23
C LEU A 7 68.18 -2.56 -21.99
N THR A 8 68.83 -2.57 -20.80
CA THR A 8 68.05 -2.70 -19.51
C THR A 8 67.19 -1.48 -19.20
N LEU A 9 67.69 -0.28 -19.56
CA LEU A 9 66.91 0.94 -19.39
C LEU A 9 65.75 1.03 -20.37
N LEU A 10 65.85 0.49 -21.58
CA LEU A 10 64.74 0.44 -22.55
C LEU A 10 63.66 -0.58 -22.18
N LEU A 11 64.05 -1.69 -21.52
CA LEU A 11 63.09 -2.69 -21.03
C LEU A 11 62.27 -2.19 -19.82
N LEU A 12 62.81 -1.26 -19.03
CA LEU A 12 62.12 -0.64 -17.88
C LEU A 12 61.11 0.44 -18.28
N LEU A 13 61.16 0.92 -19.54
CA LEU A 13 60.22 1.93 -20.05
C LEU A 13 58.95 1.36 -20.68
N ILE A 14 58.84 0.03 -20.82
CA ILE A 14 57.64 -0.67 -21.24
C ILE A 14 56.91 -1.17 -19.97
N ILE A 15 56.48 -0.25 -19.11
CA ILE A 15 55.49 -0.59 -18.10
C ILE A 15 54.15 -0.59 -18.84
N PRO A 16 53.52 -1.76 -19.05
CA PRO A 16 52.14 -1.73 -19.58
C PRO A 16 51.29 -0.93 -18.59
N MET A 17 50.62 0.09 -19.08
CA MET A 17 49.58 0.73 -18.29
C MET A 17 48.57 -0.36 -17.95
N VAL A 18 48.67 -0.88 -16.73
CA VAL A 18 47.67 -1.81 -16.20
C VAL A 18 46.39 -1.02 -16.01
N HIS A 19 45.50 -1.14 -16.95
CA HIS A 19 44.12 -0.66 -16.72
C HIS A 19 43.55 -1.52 -15.61
N SER A 20 43.13 -0.89 -14.53
CA SER A 20 42.53 -1.58 -13.38
C SER A 20 41.08 -2.08 -13.64
N GLN A 21 40.63 -2.03 -14.88
CA GLN A 21 39.35 -2.54 -15.32
C GLN A 21 39.43 -4.04 -15.60
N VAL A 22 38.46 -4.80 -15.12
CA VAL A 22 38.45 -6.26 -15.23
C VAL A 22 37.13 -6.72 -15.85
N THR A 23 37.23 -7.55 -16.88
CA THR A 23 36.09 -8.34 -17.36
C THR A 23 36.20 -9.76 -16.79
N ILE A 24 35.09 -10.27 -16.25
CA ILE A 24 34.99 -11.65 -15.78
C ILE A 24 33.95 -12.37 -16.64
N GLY A 25 34.32 -13.54 -17.15
CA GLY A 25 33.45 -14.41 -17.93
C GLY A 25 33.74 -14.41 -19.43
N SER A 26 34.41 -13.41 -19.95
CA SER A 26 34.87 -13.39 -21.36
C SER A 26 36.29 -12.84 -21.50
N GLY A 27 36.90 -13.04 -22.66
CA GLY A 27 38.18 -12.39 -23.01
C GLY A 27 37.99 -11.00 -23.68
N ALA A 28 36.81 -10.45 -23.67
CA ALA A 28 36.53 -9.15 -24.28
C ALA A 28 36.89 -8.01 -23.32
N ASP A 29 37.26 -6.85 -23.88
CA ASP A 29 37.59 -5.66 -23.11
C ASP A 29 36.35 -5.20 -22.31
N PRO A 30 36.53 -4.68 -21.08
CA PRO A 30 35.44 -4.13 -20.30
C PRO A 30 34.79 -2.92 -21.00
N ASN A 31 33.52 -2.70 -20.76
CA ASN A 31 32.85 -1.50 -21.23
C ASN A 31 33.48 -0.25 -20.62
N THR A 32 33.61 0.81 -21.40
CA THR A 32 34.24 2.06 -20.96
C THR A 32 33.52 2.61 -19.72
N GLY A 33 34.27 2.85 -18.66
CA GLY A 33 33.75 3.35 -17.38
C GLY A 33 33.42 2.25 -16.36
N ALA A 34 33.43 0.97 -16.72
CA ALA A 34 33.23 -0.12 -15.78
C ALA A 34 34.56 -0.51 -15.11
N LEU A 35 34.63 -0.55 -13.79
CA LEU A 35 35.75 -1.15 -13.04
C LEU A 35 35.67 -2.67 -13.07
N LEU A 36 34.47 -3.22 -13.04
CA LEU A 36 34.15 -4.63 -13.16
C LEU A 36 33.04 -4.81 -14.19
N ASP A 37 33.28 -5.60 -15.21
CA ASP A 37 32.28 -5.93 -16.25
C ASP A 37 32.06 -7.45 -16.27
N LEU A 38 30.85 -7.86 -15.91
CA LEU A 38 30.44 -9.26 -15.84
C LEU A 38 29.70 -9.64 -17.13
N LYS A 39 30.42 -10.19 -18.08
CA LYS A 39 29.85 -10.60 -19.37
C LYS A 39 30.50 -11.89 -19.90
N GLU A 40 29.71 -12.76 -20.51
CA GLU A 40 30.15 -13.96 -21.17
C GLU A 40 30.52 -13.69 -22.65
N TYR A 41 29.90 -12.67 -23.26
CA TYR A 41 30.10 -12.27 -24.65
C TYR A 41 29.73 -10.82 -24.91
N ASN A 42 30.20 -10.25 -26.01
CA ASN A 42 29.66 -8.98 -26.49
C ASN A 42 28.39 -9.22 -27.30
N PRO A 43 27.37 -8.35 -27.23
CA PRO A 43 26.16 -8.49 -28.03
C PRO A 43 26.53 -8.42 -29.53
N SER A 44 25.93 -9.32 -30.31
CA SER A 44 26.16 -9.38 -31.77
C SER A 44 25.54 -8.20 -32.50
N ASN A 45 24.47 -7.65 -31.96
CA ASN A 45 23.78 -6.45 -32.44
C ASN A 45 23.17 -5.66 -31.24
N PRO A 46 23.92 -4.67 -30.69
CA PRO A 46 23.46 -3.91 -29.52
C PRO A 46 22.16 -3.15 -29.70
N SER A 47 21.74 -2.91 -30.95
CA SER A 47 20.49 -2.22 -31.25
C SER A 47 19.24 -3.12 -31.19
N THR A 48 19.42 -4.44 -31.31
CA THR A 48 18.31 -5.43 -31.32
C THR A 48 18.43 -6.50 -30.23
N ASP A 49 19.64 -6.76 -29.75
CA ASP A 49 19.95 -7.72 -28.69
C ASP A 49 21.11 -7.22 -27.85
N ASN A 50 20.80 -6.75 -26.65
CA ASN A 50 21.73 -6.22 -25.66
C ASN A 50 22.19 -7.26 -24.64
N THR A 51 21.89 -8.55 -24.84
CA THR A 51 22.30 -9.58 -23.90
C THR A 51 23.83 -9.77 -23.95
N THR A 52 24.45 -9.86 -22.78
CA THR A 52 25.91 -10.07 -22.62
C THR A 52 26.26 -11.33 -21.86
N ALA A 53 25.27 -11.98 -21.23
CA ALA A 53 25.47 -13.20 -20.48
C ALA A 53 24.16 -14.02 -20.38
N LYS A 54 24.31 -15.33 -20.16
CA LYS A 54 23.22 -16.26 -19.82
C LYS A 54 23.22 -16.64 -18.34
N LYS A 55 24.18 -16.15 -17.57
CA LYS A 55 24.34 -16.38 -16.14
C LYS A 55 24.33 -15.06 -15.39
N GLY A 56 23.95 -15.11 -14.10
CA GLY A 56 23.94 -13.95 -13.22
C GLY A 56 25.03 -13.99 -12.16
N MET A 57 25.16 -12.90 -11.42
CA MET A 57 25.99 -12.82 -10.23
C MET A 57 25.19 -13.29 -9.00
N MET A 58 25.76 -14.15 -8.18
CA MET A 58 25.21 -14.50 -6.89
C MET A 58 25.80 -13.60 -5.81
N LEU A 59 24.95 -12.86 -5.13
CA LEU A 59 25.34 -12.09 -3.94
C LEU A 59 25.58 -13.01 -2.75
N PRO A 60 26.46 -12.64 -1.81
CA PRO A 60 26.59 -13.32 -0.53
C PRO A 60 25.24 -13.37 0.18
N ARG A 61 24.86 -14.54 0.70
CA ARG A 61 23.61 -14.72 1.45
C ARG A 61 23.86 -14.48 2.92
N VAL A 62 23.15 -13.54 3.51
CA VAL A 62 23.30 -13.12 4.89
C VAL A 62 21.95 -13.11 5.61
N SER A 63 21.96 -13.15 6.93
CA SER A 63 20.77 -12.98 7.76
C SER A 63 20.85 -11.58 8.40
N ILE A 64 20.23 -10.59 7.78
CA ILE A 64 20.16 -9.24 8.33
C ILE A 64 19.15 -9.26 9.48
N THR A 65 19.61 -9.05 10.72
CA THR A 65 18.79 -9.05 11.93
C THR A 65 18.44 -7.65 12.41
N ASP A 66 19.15 -6.65 11.89
CA ASP A 66 18.98 -5.24 12.21
C ASP A 66 19.17 -4.41 10.94
N ARG A 67 18.20 -3.56 10.63
CA ARG A 67 18.21 -2.76 9.42
C ARG A 67 19.17 -1.57 9.50
N ASP A 68 19.38 -1.03 10.71
CA ASP A 68 20.11 0.21 10.98
C ASP A 68 21.58 -0.05 11.36
N ASN A 69 22.05 -1.29 11.20
CA ASN A 69 23.41 -1.69 11.49
C ASN A 69 23.95 -2.63 10.40
N LEU A 70 25.29 -2.60 10.20
CA LEU A 70 26.01 -3.51 9.30
C LEU A 70 26.09 -4.94 9.89
N PHE A 71 24.98 -5.47 10.41
CA PHE A 71 24.87 -6.84 10.87
C PHE A 71 24.48 -7.78 9.72
N PRO A 72 24.98 -9.05 9.72
CA PRO A 72 25.76 -9.72 10.78
C PRO A 72 27.28 -9.46 10.76
N MET A 73 27.82 -8.63 9.85
CA MET A 73 29.27 -8.48 9.68
C MET A 73 30.00 -7.97 10.94
N PHE A 74 29.40 -7.02 11.64
CA PHE A 74 29.96 -6.38 12.83
C PHE A 74 29.13 -6.64 14.10
N GLU A 75 28.30 -7.68 14.09
CA GLU A 75 27.45 -8.04 15.23
C GLU A 75 28.25 -8.41 16.49
N ASP A 76 29.43 -8.99 16.30
CA ASP A 76 30.34 -9.37 17.41
C ASP A 76 31.43 -8.31 17.68
N ASP A 77 31.44 -7.17 16.95
CA ASP A 77 32.41 -6.10 17.15
C ASP A 77 31.87 -5.08 18.17
N ASP A 78 32.38 -5.13 19.43
CA ASP A 78 31.94 -4.24 20.48
C ASP A 78 32.32 -2.77 20.24
N GLU A 79 33.40 -2.50 19.51
CA GLU A 79 33.78 -1.13 19.14
C GLU A 79 32.77 -0.53 18.15
N TYR A 80 32.33 -1.32 17.17
CA TYR A 80 31.29 -0.92 16.24
C TYR A 80 29.93 -0.71 16.96
N LYS A 81 29.48 -1.70 17.74
CA LYS A 81 28.20 -1.64 18.45
C LYS A 81 28.05 -0.44 19.38
N ASN A 82 29.13 -0.06 20.03
CA ASN A 82 29.15 1.04 21.00
C ASN A 82 29.72 2.34 20.41
N ASN A 83 29.96 2.39 19.10
CA ASN A 83 30.55 3.51 18.39
C ASN A 83 31.82 4.06 19.05
N ILE A 84 32.69 3.18 19.57
CA ILE A 84 33.92 3.57 20.25
C ILE A 84 34.85 4.24 19.23
N ALA A 85 35.33 5.43 19.54
CA ALA A 85 36.20 6.25 18.66
C ALA A 85 35.57 6.51 17.27
N ASN A 86 34.23 6.60 17.19
CA ASN A 86 33.46 6.82 15.96
C ASN A 86 33.59 5.67 14.94
N LYS A 87 33.90 4.46 15.38
CA LYS A 87 34.10 3.30 14.49
C LYS A 87 32.85 2.93 13.71
N LYS A 88 31.65 3.04 14.31
CA LYS A 88 30.40 2.82 13.59
C LYS A 88 30.25 3.81 12.44
N ASP A 89 30.40 5.09 12.71
CA ASP A 89 30.24 6.14 11.70
C ASP A 89 31.25 5.97 10.55
N GLU A 90 32.51 5.59 10.86
CA GLU A 90 33.53 5.33 9.83
C GLU A 90 33.16 4.11 8.98
N TYR A 91 32.72 3.02 9.59
CA TYR A 91 32.39 1.79 8.88
C TYR A 91 31.09 1.94 8.07
N ASP A 92 30.08 2.58 8.63
CA ASP A 92 28.84 2.86 7.91
C ASP A 92 29.08 3.64 6.62
N LEU A 93 29.92 4.68 6.68
CA LEU A 93 30.30 5.47 5.49
C LEU A 93 31.19 4.70 4.51
N SER A 94 32.16 3.91 5.01
CA SER A 94 33.09 3.19 4.15
C SER A 94 32.46 1.99 3.43
N HIS A 95 31.29 1.53 3.88
CA HIS A 95 30.57 0.41 3.28
C HIS A 95 29.38 0.82 2.42
N ILE A 96 29.20 2.11 2.14
CA ILE A 96 28.13 2.58 1.22
C ILE A 96 28.24 1.85 -0.12
N GLY A 97 27.13 1.27 -0.58
CA GLY A 97 27.06 0.49 -1.80
C GLY A 97 27.38 -1.00 -1.63
N LEU A 98 27.65 -1.47 -0.40
CA LEU A 98 27.78 -2.89 -0.11
C LEU A 98 26.48 -3.62 -0.42
N MET A 99 26.54 -4.69 -1.22
CA MET A 99 25.37 -5.45 -1.67
C MET A 99 25.39 -6.88 -1.14
N VAL A 100 24.26 -7.34 -0.62
CA VAL A 100 24.07 -8.70 -0.12
C VAL A 100 22.68 -9.23 -0.52
N TYR A 101 22.45 -10.53 -0.39
CA TYR A 101 21.13 -11.14 -0.48
C TYR A 101 20.68 -11.55 0.93
N ASN A 102 19.71 -10.82 1.49
CA ASN A 102 19.14 -11.17 2.79
C ASN A 102 18.24 -12.40 2.68
N VAL A 103 18.36 -13.34 3.62
CA VAL A 103 17.50 -14.54 3.72
C VAL A 103 16.58 -14.52 4.95
N TYR A 104 16.75 -13.54 5.84
CA TYR A 104 15.97 -13.41 7.05
C TYR A 104 14.70 -12.58 6.85
N THR A 105 13.68 -12.86 7.63
CA THR A 105 12.41 -12.11 7.62
C THR A 105 12.06 -11.67 9.04
N ASP A 106 11.87 -10.38 9.22
CA ASP A 106 11.24 -9.78 10.40
C ASP A 106 10.34 -8.64 9.95
N ILE A 107 9.05 -8.92 9.88
CA ILE A 107 8.04 -7.99 9.38
C ILE A 107 7.96 -6.73 10.26
N CYS A 108 8.13 -6.88 11.57
CA CYS A 108 8.05 -5.78 12.52
C CYS A 108 9.21 -4.80 12.39
N LYS A 109 10.36 -5.29 11.91
CA LYS A 109 11.55 -4.48 11.62
C LYS A 109 11.66 -4.10 10.15
N GLU A 110 10.68 -4.43 9.32
CA GLU A 110 10.70 -4.20 7.86
C GLU A 110 11.87 -4.87 7.14
N ILE A 111 12.27 -6.04 7.64
CA ILE A 111 13.34 -6.85 7.06
C ILE A 111 12.70 -7.97 6.23
N TYR A 112 12.99 -7.99 4.93
CA TYR A 112 12.45 -8.96 3.98
C TYR A 112 13.56 -9.64 3.19
N PRO A 113 13.34 -10.89 2.72
CA PRO A 113 14.28 -11.55 1.83
C PRO A 113 14.43 -10.78 0.51
N GLY A 114 15.66 -10.75 0.00
CA GLY A 114 15.96 -10.10 -1.28
C GLY A 114 17.33 -9.46 -1.31
N ALA A 115 17.67 -8.90 -2.45
CA ALA A 115 18.90 -8.11 -2.60
C ALA A 115 18.77 -6.79 -1.84
N GLN A 116 19.79 -6.48 -1.04
CA GLN A 116 19.87 -5.30 -0.18
C GLN A 116 21.15 -4.54 -0.51
N VAL A 117 21.11 -3.22 -0.36
CA VAL A 117 22.28 -2.34 -0.43
C VAL A 117 22.36 -1.49 0.84
N TRP A 118 23.56 -1.32 1.37
CA TRP A 118 23.81 -0.39 2.47
C TRP A 118 23.95 1.04 1.93
N ASP A 119 23.15 1.97 2.42
CA ASP A 119 23.16 3.38 1.97
C ASP A 119 24.03 4.31 2.84
N GLY A 120 24.59 3.80 3.92
CA GLY A 120 25.40 4.55 4.90
C GLY A 120 24.68 4.76 6.23
N ASP A 121 23.38 4.45 6.31
CA ASP A 121 22.54 4.59 7.49
C ASP A 121 21.74 3.31 7.76
N LYS A 122 21.28 2.64 6.70
CA LYS A 122 20.46 1.43 6.77
C LYS A 122 20.58 0.55 5.52
N TRP A 123 20.10 -0.69 5.68
CA TRP A 123 19.91 -1.61 4.55
C TRP A 123 18.65 -1.24 3.78
N GLU A 124 18.79 -0.92 2.49
CA GLU A 124 17.69 -0.64 1.58
C GLU A 124 17.46 -1.79 0.58
N PRO A 125 16.23 -2.24 0.38
CA PRO A 125 15.93 -3.26 -0.61
C PRO A 125 16.10 -2.71 -2.03
N LEU A 126 16.76 -3.46 -2.91
CA LEU A 126 16.90 -3.12 -4.33
C LEU A 126 15.65 -3.40 -5.15
N SER A 127 14.70 -4.14 -4.60
CA SER A 127 13.39 -4.41 -5.17
C SER A 127 12.34 -4.40 -4.06
N GLU A 128 11.11 -4.09 -4.41
CA GLU A 128 10.01 -4.29 -3.47
C GLU A 128 10.00 -5.76 -3.02
N GLY A 129 10.16 -5.97 -1.71
CA GLY A 129 10.13 -7.30 -1.11
C GLY A 129 8.75 -7.94 -1.27
N THR A 130 8.69 -9.26 -1.13
CA THR A 130 7.41 -9.96 -1.02
C THR A 130 6.81 -9.65 0.34
N PHE A 131 5.76 -8.82 0.36
CA PHE A 131 5.04 -8.52 1.58
C PHE A 131 4.24 -9.74 2.07
N PRO A 132 4.10 -9.93 3.37
CA PRO A 132 3.47 -11.12 3.93
C PRO A 132 1.95 -11.13 3.81
N VAL A 133 1.33 -10.08 3.30
CA VAL A 133 -0.11 -9.98 3.07
C VAL A 133 -0.42 -10.42 1.65
N GLU A 134 -1.35 -11.36 1.50
CA GLU A 134 -1.89 -11.68 0.19
C GLU A 134 -2.66 -10.48 -0.37
N THR A 135 -2.20 -9.96 -1.50
CA THR A 135 -2.85 -8.87 -2.23
C THR A 135 -3.29 -9.34 -3.61
N GLY A 136 -4.22 -8.64 -4.20
CA GLY A 136 -4.72 -8.93 -5.53
C GLY A 136 -5.43 -7.75 -6.17
N ILE A 137 -5.98 -7.99 -7.34
CA ILE A 137 -6.78 -7.02 -8.09
C ILE A 137 -8.18 -7.59 -8.29
N LEU A 138 -9.17 -6.85 -7.83
CA LEU A 138 -10.58 -7.07 -8.18
C LEU A 138 -10.86 -6.28 -9.46
N THR A 139 -11.31 -6.97 -10.51
CA THR A 139 -11.81 -6.34 -11.73
C THR A 139 -13.32 -6.28 -11.70
N ASP A 140 -13.86 -5.08 -11.71
CA ASP A 140 -15.29 -4.81 -11.72
C ASP A 140 -15.73 -4.51 -13.16
N ASN A 141 -16.44 -5.44 -13.77
CA ASN A 141 -16.86 -5.41 -15.16
C ASN A 141 -18.28 -4.85 -15.38
N ARG A 142 -18.91 -4.24 -14.35
CA ARG A 142 -20.27 -3.67 -14.50
C ARG A 142 -20.37 -2.65 -15.63
N ASN A 143 -19.29 -1.97 -15.93
CA ASN A 143 -19.14 -1.17 -17.16
C ASN A 143 -18.12 -1.85 -18.08
N SER A 144 -18.61 -2.69 -18.98
CA SER A 144 -17.74 -3.46 -19.89
C SER A 144 -16.89 -2.59 -20.81
N ALA A 145 -17.33 -1.36 -21.10
CA ALA A 145 -16.58 -0.41 -21.92
C ALA A 145 -15.42 0.25 -21.12
N LYS A 146 -15.52 0.28 -19.80
CA LYS A 146 -14.51 0.83 -18.87
C LYS A 146 -14.50 0.02 -17.58
N PRO A 147 -13.89 -1.16 -17.57
CA PRO A 147 -13.72 -1.93 -16.33
C PRO A 147 -12.93 -1.15 -15.29
N GLU A 148 -13.37 -1.20 -14.05
CA GLU A 148 -12.64 -0.60 -12.92
C GLU A 148 -11.84 -1.71 -12.20
N GLN A 149 -10.67 -1.33 -11.71
CA GLN A 149 -9.81 -2.22 -10.94
C GLN A 149 -9.59 -1.67 -9.53
N TYR A 150 -9.69 -2.54 -8.55
CA TYR A 150 -9.49 -2.21 -7.15
C TYR A 150 -8.44 -3.11 -6.54
N LYS A 151 -7.55 -2.55 -5.75
CA LYS A 151 -6.64 -3.33 -4.92
C LYS A 151 -7.41 -4.00 -3.80
N ILE A 152 -7.10 -5.26 -3.55
CA ILE A 152 -7.68 -6.06 -2.47
C ILE A 152 -6.59 -6.73 -1.64
N GLY A 153 -6.86 -6.95 -0.37
CA GLY A 153 -5.95 -7.61 0.57
C GLY A 153 -6.69 -8.59 1.45
N LYS A 154 -5.98 -9.62 1.89
CA LYS A 154 -6.52 -10.65 2.78
C LYS A 154 -6.07 -10.41 4.22
N PHE A 155 -7.02 -10.33 5.14
CA PHE A 155 -6.79 -10.08 6.56
C PHE A 155 -7.02 -11.37 7.37
N GLY A 156 -6.14 -12.35 7.20
CA GLY A 156 -6.27 -13.63 7.88
C GLY A 156 -7.65 -14.26 7.67
N ASP A 157 -8.30 -14.67 8.76
CA ASP A 157 -9.64 -15.27 8.75
C ASP A 157 -10.76 -14.27 8.45
N ALA A 158 -10.52 -12.95 8.61
CA ALA A 158 -11.47 -11.92 8.20
C ALA A 158 -11.65 -11.85 6.67
N GLY A 159 -10.83 -12.57 5.90
CA GLY A 159 -10.99 -12.75 4.46
C GLY A 159 -10.51 -11.58 3.63
N TRP A 160 -11.03 -11.47 2.40
CA TRP A 160 -10.62 -10.48 1.42
C TRP A 160 -11.44 -9.19 1.51
N TRP A 161 -10.75 -8.06 1.50
CA TRP A 161 -11.33 -6.73 1.59
C TRP A 161 -10.79 -5.81 0.50
N MET A 162 -11.62 -4.88 0.05
CA MET A 162 -11.14 -3.76 -0.78
C MET A 162 -10.20 -2.87 0.04
N LEU A 163 -9.07 -2.49 -0.55
CA LEU A 163 -8.11 -1.55 0.03
C LEU A 163 -8.33 -0.11 -0.46
N GLU A 164 -9.19 0.03 -1.46
CA GLU A 164 -9.64 1.30 -2.03
C GLU A 164 -11.14 1.49 -1.76
N ASN A 165 -11.60 2.74 -1.71
CA ASN A 165 -13.03 3.00 -1.67
C ASN A 165 -13.65 2.77 -3.05
N LEU A 166 -14.88 2.27 -3.05
CA LEU A 166 -15.63 1.99 -4.27
C LEU A 166 -15.88 3.27 -5.08
N ARG A 167 -15.69 3.20 -6.42
CA ARG A 167 -15.94 4.29 -7.37
C ARG A 167 -16.91 3.90 -8.48
N ALA A 168 -17.96 3.15 -8.10
CA ALA A 168 -18.98 2.68 -9.02
C ALA A 168 -20.04 3.76 -9.28
N ASP A 169 -20.35 4.01 -10.55
CA ASP A 169 -21.34 4.97 -11.05
C ASP A 169 -22.62 4.29 -11.54
N ARG A 170 -22.76 3.00 -11.31
CA ARG A 170 -23.90 2.17 -11.70
C ARG A 170 -24.00 0.93 -10.82
N TRP A 171 -25.14 0.25 -10.89
CA TRP A 171 -25.38 -0.99 -10.18
C TRP A 171 -24.51 -2.16 -10.68
N PRO A 172 -24.39 -3.24 -9.90
CA PRO A 172 -23.63 -4.42 -10.32
C PRO A 172 -24.07 -5.03 -11.66
N ASP A 173 -25.38 -4.96 -11.96
CA ASP A 173 -25.97 -5.41 -13.22
C ASP A 173 -25.66 -4.49 -14.43
N GLY A 174 -24.83 -3.48 -14.25
CA GLY A 174 -24.44 -2.52 -15.28
C GLY A 174 -25.45 -1.40 -15.54
N THR A 175 -26.63 -1.42 -14.92
CA THR A 175 -27.62 -0.35 -15.04
C THR A 175 -27.33 0.80 -14.09
N ASN A 176 -27.85 1.99 -14.43
CA ASN A 176 -27.83 3.16 -13.52
C ASN A 176 -29.24 3.68 -13.22
N THR A 177 -30.28 2.92 -13.57
CA THR A 177 -31.66 3.33 -13.36
C THR A 177 -31.94 3.53 -11.87
N GLY A 178 -32.37 4.74 -11.50
CA GLY A 178 -32.67 5.14 -10.13
C GLY A 178 -31.44 5.41 -9.25
N LEU A 179 -30.22 5.33 -9.78
CA LEU A 179 -29.01 5.79 -9.09
C LEU A 179 -28.67 7.20 -9.56
N ILE A 180 -28.70 8.16 -8.66
CA ILE A 180 -28.63 9.59 -8.98
C ILE A 180 -27.24 10.13 -8.60
N PHE A 181 -26.56 10.75 -9.58
CA PHE A 181 -25.35 11.49 -9.34
C PHE A 181 -25.68 12.91 -8.85
N ASP A 182 -25.74 13.10 -7.54
CA ASP A 182 -26.09 14.38 -6.93
C ASP A 182 -25.64 14.42 -5.46
N TYR A 183 -25.66 15.62 -4.89
CA TYR A 183 -25.40 15.87 -3.47
C TYR A 183 -26.49 15.24 -2.58
N PRO A 184 -26.16 14.99 -1.29
CA PRO A 184 -27.18 14.58 -0.33
C PRO A 184 -28.22 15.69 -0.19
N VAL A 185 -29.49 15.29 -0.25
CA VAL A 185 -30.65 16.19 -0.17
C VAL A 185 -31.17 16.23 1.27
N MET A 186 -31.74 17.37 1.67
CA MET A 186 -32.28 17.50 3.01
C MET A 186 -33.54 16.63 3.23
N GLN A 187 -33.79 16.22 4.48
CA GLN A 187 -35.00 15.45 4.86
C GLN A 187 -36.33 16.12 4.50
N THR A 188 -36.34 17.41 4.19
CA THR A 188 -37.50 18.14 3.71
C THR A 188 -37.81 17.96 2.24
N ASP A 189 -36.87 17.45 1.48
CA ASP A 189 -37.04 17.11 0.06
C ASP A 189 -37.59 15.68 -0.04
N PRO A 190 -38.74 15.44 -0.72
CA PRO A 190 -39.32 14.10 -0.82
C PRO A 190 -38.40 13.09 -1.54
N THR A 191 -37.38 13.57 -2.30
CA THR A 191 -36.40 12.72 -3.00
C THR A 191 -35.14 12.42 -2.20
N TYR A 192 -35.05 12.88 -0.95
CA TYR A 192 -33.87 12.70 -0.11
C TYR A 192 -33.51 11.23 0.16
N LEU A 193 -34.48 10.33 0.04
CA LEU A 193 -34.33 8.89 0.22
C LEU A 193 -34.07 8.13 -1.08
N GLU A 194 -33.90 8.81 -2.21
CA GLU A 194 -33.48 8.16 -3.44
C GLU A 194 -32.00 7.80 -3.39
N PRO A 195 -31.58 6.71 -4.05
CA PRO A 195 -30.16 6.32 -4.10
C PRO A 195 -29.30 7.40 -4.76
N ARG A 196 -28.32 7.93 -4.01
CA ARG A 196 -27.45 9.02 -4.48
C ARG A 196 -25.98 8.74 -4.22
N PHE A 197 -25.14 9.22 -5.13
CA PHE A 197 -23.70 9.22 -4.95
C PHE A 197 -23.09 10.52 -5.48
N TYR A 198 -21.91 10.88 -4.97
CA TYR A 198 -21.22 12.07 -5.43
C TYR A 198 -19.70 11.97 -5.24
N TYR A 199 -18.98 12.96 -5.73
CA TYR A 199 -17.54 13.04 -5.57
C TYR A 199 -17.09 13.08 -4.10
N PRO A 200 -15.91 12.49 -3.77
CA PRO A 200 -15.32 12.64 -2.44
C PRO A 200 -15.05 14.13 -2.19
N ARG A 201 -15.35 14.60 -0.99
CA ARG A 201 -15.25 16.02 -0.60
C ARG A 201 -15.95 16.99 -1.55
N GLY A 202 -16.90 16.52 -2.35
CA GLY A 202 -17.60 17.33 -3.36
C GLY A 202 -16.73 17.71 -4.55
N SER A 203 -15.55 17.14 -4.74
CA SER A 203 -14.54 17.56 -5.68
C SER A 203 -14.23 16.49 -6.73
N GLN A 204 -14.53 16.78 -7.99
CA GLN A 204 -14.14 15.93 -9.11
C GLN A 204 -12.60 15.87 -9.26
N SER A 205 -11.91 16.99 -8.99
CA SER A 205 -10.46 17.03 -9.06
C SER A 205 -9.81 16.11 -8.03
N ASP A 206 -10.38 15.98 -6.84
CA ASP A 206 -9.90 15.07 -5.80
C ASP A 206 -10.00 13.62 -6.26
N LEU A 207 -11.13 13.21 -6.83
CA LEU A 207 -11.31 11.88 -7.39
C LEU A 207 -10.37 11.61 -8.57
N THR A 208 -10.16 12.61 -9.43
CA THR A 208 -9.28 12.47 -10.59
C THR A 208 -7.81 12.32 -10.19
N ALA A 209 -7.37 13.10 -9.19
CA ALA A 209 -6.02 13.02 -8.65
C ALA A 209 -5.80 11.75 -7.81
N ASN A 210 -6.82 11.31 -7.09
CA ASN A 210 -6.78 10.21 -6.13
C ASN A 210 -7.95 9.24 -6.36
N PRO A 211 -7.91 8.38 -7.39
CA PRO A 211 -9.03 7.48 -7.71
C PRO A 211 -9.44 6.56 -6.55
N HIS A 212 -8.50 6.20 -5.68
CA HIS A 212 -8.75 5.35 -4.50
C HIS A 212 -9.61 6.01 -3.41
N TYR A 213 -9.88 7.32 -3.50
CA TYR A 213 -10.86 7.98 -2.64
C TYR A 213 -12.30 7.51 -2.91
N GLY A 214 -12.58 7.05 -4.14
CA GLY A 214 -13.89 6.54 -4.54
C GLY A 214 -14.99 7.60 -4.52
N TYR A 215 -16.22 7.17 -4.76
CA TYR A 215 -17.41 8.00 -4.53
C TYR A 215 -17.92 7.87 -3.11
N MET A 216 -18.71 8.82 -2.71
CA MET A 216 -19.49 8.78 -1.46
C MET A 216 -20.96 8.49 -1.79
N TYR A 217 -21.54 7.56 -1.06
CA TYR A 217 -22.89 7.02 -1.31
C TYR A 217 -23.80 7.29 -0.11
N ASN A 218 -25.10 7.58 -0.34
CA ASN A 218 -26.05 7.50 0.74
C ASN A 218 -26.42 6.02 1.01
N LEU A 219 -27.15 5.75 2.09
CA LEU A 219 -27.46 4.38 2.49
C LEU A 219 -28.26 3.63 1.41
N MET A 220 -29.21 4.28 0.76
CA MET A 220 -30.02 3.67 -0.30
C MET A 220 -29.16 3.30 -1.52
N ALA A 221 -28.18 4.11 -1.87
CA ALA A 221 -27.22 3.73 -2.91
C ALA A 221 -26.29 2.59 -2.44
N ALA A 222 -25.80 2.65 -1.20
CA ALA A 222 -24.92 1.62 -0.67
C ALA A 222 -25.60 0.25 -0.60
N THR A 223 -26.87 0.20 -0.15
CA THR A 223 -27.62 -1.07 0.03
C THR A 223 -28.45 -1.49 -1.18
N ARG A 224 -28.72 -0.58 -2.12
CA ARG A 224 -29.71 -0.77 -3.21
C ARG A 224 -31.14 -1.08 -2.67
N LEU A 225 -31.45 -0.64 -1.47
CA LEU A 225 -32.73 -0.85 -0.83
C LEU A 225 -33.46 0.49 -0.62
N SER A 226 -34.79 0.47 -0.72
CA SER A 226 -35.59 1.60 -0.33
C SER A 226 -35.64 1.75 1.20
N ARG A 227 -35.96 2.94 1.69
CA ARG A 227 -36.12 3.21 3.12
C ARG A 227 -37.11 2.24 3.80
N ALA A 228 -38.23 1.91 3.12
CA ALA A 228 -39.20 0.98 3.63
C ALA A 228 -38.65 -0.44 3.80
N GLN A 229 -37.83 -0.89 2.82
CA GLN A 229 -37.15 -2.17 2.91
C GLN A 229 -36.15 -2.20 4.06
N ILE A 230 -35.30 -1.16 4.19
CA ILE A 230 -34.33 -1.02 5.29
C ILE A 230 -35.03 -1.05 6.64
N GLY A 231 -36.15 -0.31 6.81
CA GLY A 231 -36.88 -0.26 8.06
C GLY A 231 -37.59 -1.56 8.44
N ASN A 232 -37.88 -2.42 7.47
CA ASN A 232 -38.57 -3.71 7.66
C ASN A 232 -37.60 -4.91 7.68
N THR A 233 -36.32 -4.70 7.40
CA THR A 233 -35.34 -5.78 7.33
C THR A 233 -34.58 -5.86 8.66
N THR A 234 -34.72 -6.97 9.35
CA THR A 234 -34.00 -7.22 10.61
C THR A 234 -32.55 -7.56 10.45
N HIS A 235 -32.14 -7.95 9.22
CA HIS A 235 -30.75 -8.33 8.93
C HIS A 235 -30.34 -7.87 7.52
N LEU A 236 -29.41 -6.95 7.45
CA LEU A 236 -28.75 -6.53 6.21
C LEU A 236 -27.36 -7.23 6.03
N VAL A 237 -27.19 -8.40 6.65
CA VAL A 237 -25.96 -9.19 6.52
C VAL A 237 -25.89 -9.79 5.12
N GLY A 238 -24.74 -9.67 4.46
CA GLY A 238 -24.52 -10.22 3.12
C GLY A 238 -25.26 -9.46 2.00
N VAL A 239 -25.70 -8.21 2.26
CA VAL A 239 -26.30 -7.37 1.21
C VAL A 239 -25.23 -6.98 0.20
N GLN A 240 -25.38 -7.41 -1.05
CA GLN A 240 -24.50 -6.97 -2.14
C GLN A 240 -24.55 -5.44 -2.32
N GLY A 241 -25.74 -4.88 -2.42
CA GLY A 241 -25.92 -3.43 -2.63
C GLY A 241 -25.23 -2.94 -3.88
N ILE A 242 -24.35 -1.93 -3.71
CA ILE A 242 -23.52 -1.35 -4.77
C ILE A 242 -22.22 -2.13 -5.00
N CYS A 243 -21.88 -3.12 -4.17
CA CYS A 243 -20.66 -3.91 -4.29
C CYS A 243 -20.63 -4.74 -5.57
N PRO A 244 -19.44 -5.05 -6.11
CA PRO A 244 -19.30 -5.94 -7.28
C PRO A 244 -19.84 -7.35 -7.03
N ASP A 245 -20.05 -8.10 -8.09
CA ASP A 245 -20.49 -9.50 -7.99
C ASP A 245 -19.50 -10.35 -7.20
N GLY A 246 -20.01 -11.16 -6.25
CA GLY A 246 -19.20 -11.94 -5.30
C GLY A 246 -18.62 -11.11 -4.15
N TRP A 247 -19.15 -9.88 -3.94
CA TRP A 247 -18.79 -8.97 -2.87
C TRP A 247 -20.05 -8.36 -2.25
N HIS A 248 -19.97 -8.01 -0.97
CA HIS A 248 -21.08 -7.42 -0.24
C HIS A 248 -20.64 -6.26 0.66
N LEU A 249 -21.60 -5.49 1.15
CA LEU A 249 -21.39 -4.53 2.23
C LEU A 249 -21.05 -5.28 3.50
N PRO A 250 -19.91 -4.98 4.16
CA PRO A 250 -19.52 -5.68 5.37
C PRO A 250 -20.56 -5.52 6.47
N SER A 251 -20.82 -6.59 7.21
CA SER A 251 -21.58 -6.53 8.45
C SER A 251 -20.77 -5.91 9.59
N LEU A 252 -21.42 -5.60 10.69
CA LEU A 252 -20.74 -5.13 11.90
C LEU A 252 -19.79 -6.19 12.46
N ASP A 253 -20.18 -7.46 12.44
CA ASP A 253 -19.37 -8.56 12.95
C ASP A 253 -18.11 -8.73 12.09
N GLU A 254 -18.26 -8.68 10.77
CA GLU A 254 -17.13 -8.73 9.82
C GLU A 254 -16.18 -7.53 9.97
N TRP A 255 -16.71 -6.35 10.28
CA TRP A 255 -15.88 -5.20 10.62
C TRP A 255 -15.04 -5.44 11.89
N TRP A 256 -15.64 -6.08 12.90
CA TRP A 256 -14.91 -6.46 14.10
C TRP A 256 -13.86 -7.54 13.82
N GLU A 257 -14.15 -8.53 12.99
CA GLU A 257 -13.18 -9.53 12.54
C GLU A 257 -11.98 -8.89 11.85
N LEU A 258 -12.22 -7.94 10.94
CA LEU A 258 -11.16 -7.16 10.28
C LEU A 258 -10.30 -6.40 11.31
N ARG A 259 -10.95 -5.69 12.22
CA ARG A 259 -10.27 -4.96 13.29
C ARG A 259 -9.42 -5.90 14.13
N ASP A 260 -9.98 -7.00 14.56
CA ASP A 260 -9.30 -7.97 15.43
C ASP A 260 -8.11 -8.64 14.71
N ALA A 261 -8.22 -8.88 13.40
CA ALA A 261 -7.10 -9.36 12.58
C ALA A 261 -5.94 -8.35 12.54
N VAL A 262 -6.23 -7.06 12.38
CA VAL A 262 -5.22 -5.99 12.40
C VAL A 262 -4.63 -5.81 13.79
N GLU A 263 -5.45 -5.91 14.84
CA GLU A 263 -5.02 -5.80 16.24
C GLU A 263 -4.09 -6.94 16.65
N ALA A 264 -4.41 -8.16 16.23
CA ALA A 264 -3.61 -9.35 16.51
C ALA A 264 -2.26 -9.38 15.75
N ASN A 265 -2.21 -8.75 14.58
CA ASN A 265 -1.05 -8.78 13.69
C ASN A 265 -0.67 -7.37 13.19
N PRO A 266 -0.37 -6.42 14.11
CA PRO A 266 -0.17 -5.02 13.73
C PRO A 266 0.99 -4.83 12.76
N CYS A 267 2.11 -5.54 12.92
CA CYS A 267 3.26 -5.44 12.01
C CYS A 267 2.94 -5.91 10.59
N GLN A 268 2.00 -6.84 10.44
CA GLN A 268 1.62 -7.38 9.14
C GLN A 268 0.83 -6.36 8.32
N TYR A 269 -0.07 -5.63 8.96
CA TYR A 269 -1.01 -4.72 8.30
C TYR A 269 -0.68 -3.24 8.48
N ALA A 270 0.24 -2.93 9.40
CA ALA A 270 0.64 -1.57 9.73
C ALA A 270 2.13 -1.47 10.08
N HIS A 271 2.67 -0.26 10.09
CA HIS A 271 4.00 0.07 10.60
C HIS A 271 3.95 0.24 12.13
N SER A 272 3.55 -0.81 12.84
CA SER A 272 3.30 -0.77 14.28
C SER A 272 3.52 -2.14 14.91
N THR A 273 4.03 -2.13 16.15
CA THR A 273 4.09 -3.32 17.01
C THR A 273 2.96 -3.32 18.04
N ILE A 274 2.11 -2.28 18.06
CA ILE A 274 1.08 -2.06 19.08
C ILE A 274 -0.29 -2.30 18.47
N GLY A 275 -0.91 -3.43 18.81
CA GLY A 275 -2.22 -3.82 18.31
C GLY A 275 -3.36 -2.88 18.72
N ILE A 276 -3.40 -2.46 19.98
CA ILE A 276 -4.49 -1.63 20.54
C ILE A 276 -4.67 -0.27 19.87
N ASN A 277 -3.71 0.19 19.08
CA ASN A 277 -3.85 1.40 18.27
C ASN A 277 -4.55 1.12 16.92
N THR A 278 -5.55 0.26 16.91
CA THR A 278 -6.18 -0.28 15.71
C THR A 278 -6.68 0.82 14.76
N GLY A 279 -7.19 1.93 15.30
CA GLY A 279 -7.58 3.08 14.48
C GLY A 279 -6.43 3.59 13.62
N TRP A 280 -5.28 3.85 14.19
CA TRP A 280 -4.10 4.29 13.42
C TRP A 280 -3.56 3.20 12.52
N ASN A 281 -3.57 1.94 12.97
CA ASN A 281 -3.11 0.80 12.19
C ASN A 281 -3.94 0.56 10.91
N MET A 282 -5.17 1.05 10.87
CA MET A 282 -6.06 0.98 9.72
C MET A 282 -6.09 2.27 8.88
N GLN A 283 -5.51 3.37 9.36
CA GLN A 283 -5.55 4.67 8.67
C GLN A 283 -4.34 4.91 7.79
N SER A 284 -4.60 5.51 6.64
CA SER A 284 -3.57 5.96 5.72
C SER A 284 -2.74 7.10 6.31
N LYS A 285 -1.45 7.08 6.03
CA LYS A 285 -0.56 8.21 6.31
C LYS A 285 -0.79 9.40 5.38
N GLU A 286 -1.49 9.20 4.28
CA GLU A 286 -1.71 10.20 3.22
C GLU A 286 -2.40 11.47 3.74
N ASN A 287 -3.43 11.31 4.59
CA ASN A 287 -4.15 12.46 5.17
C ASN A 287 -4.25 12.43 6.70
N ASN A 288 -3.50 11.55 7.34
CA ASN A 288 -3.29 11.53 8.77
C ASN A 288 -1.82 11.21 9.09
N PRO A 289 -0.99 12.18 9.52
CA PRO A 289 0.40 11.93 9.87
C PRO A 289 0.61 10.83 10.94
N LYS A 290 -0.41 10.54 11.74
CA LYS A 290 -0.41 9.46 12.75
C LYS A 290 -0.90 8.13 12.19
N GLY A 291 -1.36 8.08 10.93
CA GLY A 291 -1.76 6.84 10.27
C GLY A 291 -0.57 5.89 10.13
N LEU A 292 -0.79 4.66 10.48
CA LEU A 292 0.25 3.63 10.50
C LEU A 292 -0.06 2.48 9.54
N SER A 293 -1.21 2.50 8.85
CA SER A 293 -1.53 1.45 7.88
C SER A 293 -0.42 1.31 6.84
N ARG A 294 -0.06 0.08 6.50
CA ARG A 294 0.76 -0.16 5.30
C ARG A 294 0.04 0.35 4.07
N SER A 295 0.78 0.58 3.01
CA SER A 295 0.19 0.98 1.72
C SER A 295 -0.73 -0.11 1.16
N MET A 296 -1.56 0.24 0.19
CA MET A 296 -2.42 -0.72 -0.51
C MET A 296 -1.62 -1.80 -1.25
N GLU A 297 -0.44 -1.45 -1.75
CA GLU A 297 0.52 -2.37 -2.39
C GLU A 297 1.04 -3.41 -1.40
N GLN A 298 1.19 -3.00 -0.15
CA GLN A 298 1.65 -3.84 0.96
C GLN A 298 0.51 -4.56 1.69
N GLY A 299 -0.74 -4.36 1.26
CA GLY A 299 -1.92 -5.01 1.82
C GLY A 299 -2.48 -4.38 3.09
N GLY A 300 -2.10 -3.16 3.42
CA GLY A 300 -2.70 -2.41 4.51
C GLY A 300 -4.13 -1.95 4.18
N PHE A 301 -4.97 -1.81 5.19
CA PHE A 301 -6.35 -1.34 4.99
C PHE A 301 -6.40 0.08 4.39
N ASN A 302 -5.44 0.94 4.72
CA ASN A 302 -5.24 2.26 4.12
C ASN A 302 -6.52 3.13 4.14
N GLY A 303 -7.17 3.25 5.29
CA GLY A 303 -8.39 4.05 5.46
C GLY A 303 -8.10 5.54 5.33
N ILE A 304 -8.77 6.20 4.37
CA ILE A 304 -8.62 7.64 4.10
C ILE A 304 -9.69 8.41 4.88
N LEU A 305 -9.28 9.45 5.61
CA LEU A 305 -10.18 10.27 6.43
C LEU A 305 -10.94 11.30 5.57
N LEU A 306 -11.92 10.83 4.80
CA LEU A 306 -12.71 11.67 3.89
C LEU A 306 -13.92 12.35 4.57
N GLY A 307 -14.18 12.02 5.83
CA GLY A 307 -15.37 12.51 6.51
C GLY A 307 -16.66 11.94 5.95
N ARG A 308 -17.72 12.73 6.06
CA ARG A 308 -19.03 12.45 5.47
C ARG A 308 -19.62 13.73 4.87
N MET A 309 -20.48 13.58 3.89
CA MET A 309 -21.18 14.71 3.30
C MET A 309 -22.62 14.79 3.80
N VAL A 310 -23.06 16.01 4.08
CA VAL A 310 -24.46 16.32 4.42
C VAL A 310 -24.77 17.73 3.93
N ARG A 311 -26.01 17.98 3.50
CA ARG A 311 -26.49 19.32 3.22
C ARG A 311 -26.97 19.98 4.52
N HIS A 312 -26.47 21.17 4.82
CA HIS A 312 -26.90 21.93 5.98
C HIS A 312 -28.40 22.25 5.88
N GLN A 313 -29.15 22.02 6.96
CA GLN A 313 -30.61 22.11 6.93
C GLN A 313 -31.13 23.54 6.67
N THR A 314 -30.43 24.56 7.12
CA THR A 314 -30.87 25.95 7.06
C THR A 314 -30.37 26.68 5.82
N THR A 315 -29.10 26.46 5.42
CA THR A 315 -28.47 27.22 4.33
C THR A 315 -28.55 26.50 3.00
N GLY A 316 -28.84 25.18 2.99
CA GLY A 316 -28.79 24.33 1.81
C GLY A 316 -27.37 24.07 1.31
N GLU A 317 -26.36 24.56 2.02
CA GLU A 317 -24.96 24.34 1.68
C GLU A 317 -24.52 22.89 1.97
N ILE A 318 -23.58 22.40 1.18
CA ILE A 318 -23.00 21.10 1.41
C ILE A 318 -21.93 21.24 2.50
N VAL A 319 -22.13 20.49 3.58
CA VAL A 319 -21.18 20.45 4.69
C VAL A 319 -20.41 19.15 4.64
N PHE A 320 -19.10 19.27 4.63
CA PHE A 320 -18.19 18.16 4.82
C PHE A 320 -17.85 18.07 6.30
N GLY A 321 -18.56 17.18 7.01
CA GLY A 321 -18.28 16.93 8.42
C GLY A 321 -17.13 15.96 8.59
N TYR A 322 -16.22 16.24 9.54
CA TYR A 322 -15.12 15.37 9.94
C TYR A 322 -14.09 15.06 8.83
N ASN A 323 -13.94 15.94 7.84
CA ASN A 323 -12.92 15.81 6.82
C ASN A 323 -11.52 15.90 7.44
N ASN A 324 -10.63 14.97 7.10
CA ASN A 324 -9.32 14.75 7.72
C ASN A 324 -9.37 14.41 9.24
N GLU A 325 -10.55 14.06 9.77
CA GLU A 325 -10.73 13.68 11.17
C GLU A 325 -11.25 12.25 11.30
N THR A 326 -12.11 11.82 10.37
CA THR A 326 -12.76 10.52 10.45
C THR A 326 -12.98 9.94 9.04
N ALA A 327 -12.72 8.65 8.86
CA ALA A 327 -13.25 7.88 7.74
C ALA A 327 -14.56 7.22 8.17
N PHE A 328 -15.60 7.31 7.33
CA PHE A 328 -16.87 6.63 7.54
C PHE A 328 -17.13 5.65 6.42
N PHE A 329 -17.53 4.42 6.79
CA PHE A 329 -17.88 3.36 5.87
C PHE A 329 -19.26 2.82 6.17
N TRP A 330 -20.11 2.69 5.14
CA TRP A 330 -21.40 2.03 5.30
C TRP A 330 -21.23 0.55 5.65
N LEU A 331 -22.06 0.07 6.57
CA LEU A 331 -22.18 -1.33 6.92
C LEU A 331 -23.56 -1.85 6.54
N GLY A 332 -23.61 -3.10 6.11
CA GLY A 332 -24.85 -3.80 5.75
C GLY A 332 -25.64 -4.34 6.94
N ALA A 333 -25.16 -4.23 8.17
CA ALA A 333 -25.77 -4.87 9.32
C ALA A 333 -26.69 -3.95 10.11
N THR A 334 -27.79 -4.56 10.60
CA THR A 334 -28.55 -4.03 11.73
C THR A 334 -28.55 -5.07 12.84
N ASN A 335 -27.89 -4.78 13.96
CA ASN A 335 -28.24 -5.46 15.21
C ASN A 335 -29.43 -4.75 15.83
N ASN A 336 -30.61 -5.33 15.81
CA ASN A 336 -31.85 -5.08 16.60
C ASN A 336 -32.04 -3.71 17.30
N ILE A 337 -31.26 -2.68 16.94
CA ILE A 337 -31.27 -1.36 17.52
C ILE A 337 -31.50 -0.36 16.40
N LEU A 338 -32.57 0.38 16.56
CA LEU A 338 -33.01 1.49 15.71
C LEU A 338 -31.86 2.32 15.16
N GLY A 339 -31.61 2.23 13.83
CA GLY A 339 -30.69 3.11 13.13
C GLY A 339 -29.76 2.41 12.17
N THR A 340 -29.38 3.15 11.13
CA THR A 340 -28.37 2.82 10.15
C THR A 340 -26.98 2.79 10.80
N GLN A 341 -26.13 1.88 10.37
CA GLN A 341 -24.82 1.70 10.98
C GLN A 341 -23.71 2.06 10.01
N ALA A 342 -22.69 2.69 10.53
CA ALA A 342 -21.45 2.94 9.84
C ALA A 342 -20.27 2.58 10.73
N ALA A 343 -19.20 2.10 10.13
CA ALA A 343 -17.91 2.04 10.78
C ALA A 343 -17.21 3.39 10.68
N ALA A 344 -16.47 3.76 11.70
CA ALA A 344 -15.68 4.99 11.73
C ALA A 344 -14.25 4.71 12.18
N LEU A 345 -13.29 5.28 11.45
CA LEU A 345 -11.89 5.38 11.86
C LEU A 345 -11.63 6.83 12.21
N ASN A 346 -11.53 7.14 13.49
CA ASN A 346 -11.23 8.50 13.94
C ASN A 346 -9.71 8.77 13.85
N ILE A 347 -9.34 10.05 13.73
CA ILE A 347 -7.96 10.51 13.74
C ILE A 347 -7.20 10.11 15.02
N ASP A 348 -7.94 9.81 16.09
CA ASP A 348 -7.41 9.22 17.31
C ASP A 348 -7.24 7.69 17.16
N THR A 349 -6.90 7.02 18.25
CA THR A 349 -6.54 5.58 18.27
C THR A 349 -7.69 4.62 17.97
N TYR A 350 -8.94 5.09 17.90
CA TYR A 350 -10.11 4.20 17.87
C TYR A 350 -10.55 3.83 16.46
N ALA A 351 -10.64 2.52 16.19
CA ALA A 351 -11.52 1.97 15.17
C ALA A 351 -12.89 1.78 15.79
N ALA A 352 -13.72 2.82 15.79
CA ALA A 352 -15.08 2.71 16.26
C ALA A 352 -15.93 1.98 15.22
N ALA A 353 -16.76 1.08 15.66
CA ALA A 353 -17.89 0.64 14.87
C ALA A 353 -19.17 1.08 15.58
N ARG A 354 -20.20 1.26 14.78
CA ARG A 354 -21.54 1.57 15.27
C ARG A 354 -21.73 3.02 15.69
N MET A 355 -21.89 3.84 14.69
CA MET A 355 -22.47 5.16 14.90
C MET A 355 -23.85 5.18 14.24
N PRO A 356 -24.94 5.50 14.97
CA PRO A 356 -26.23 5.73 14.36
C PRO A 356 -26.09 6.94 13.42
N HIS A 357 -26.31 6.74 12.15
CA HIS A 357 -26.23 7.80 11.16
C HIS A 357 -27.57 8.01 10.45
N VAL A 358 -27.76 9.24 10.04
CA VAL A 358 -28.95 9.61 9.28
C VAL A 358 -28.74 9.13 7.84
N ASP A 359 -29.72 8.49 7.27
CA ASP A 359 -29.70 7.86 5.94
C ASP A 359 -29.27 8.79 4.80
N VAL A 360 -29.41 10.09 5.01
CA VAL A 360 -29.06 11.15 4.06
C VAL A 360 -27.56 11.45 3.96
N TYR A 361 -26.74 10.97 4.92
CA TYR A 361 -25.31 11.16 4.79
C TYR A 361 -24.76 10.37 3.62
N GLN A 362 -23.80 10.96 2.90
CA GLN A 362 -22.99 10.22 1.96
C GLN A 362 -21.64 9.89 2.59
N MET A 363 -21.27 8.63 2.53
CA MET A 363 -20.06 8.05 3.11
C MET A 363 -19.42 7.07 2.15
N SER A 364 -18.18 6.69 2.43
CA SER A 364 -17.44 5.72 1.62
C SER A 364 -18.05 4.32 1.71
N VAL A 365 -17.78 3.51 0.71
CA VAL A 365 -18.07 2.07 0.67
C VAL A 365 -16.80 1.30 0.42
N ARG A 366 -16.55 0.28 1.23
CA ARG A 366 -15.56 -0.77 1.00
C ARG A 366 -16.24 -2.11 1.14
N CYS A 367 -16.09 -2.95 0.12
CA CYS A 367 -16.75 -4.23 0.09
C CYS A 367 -15.83 -5.34 0.63
N LYS A 368 -16.46 -6.37 1.18
CA LYS A 368 -15.82 -7.63 1.58
C LYS A 368 -16.23 -8.72 0.59
N LYS A 369 -15.32 -9.63 0.30
CA LYS A 369 -15.60 -10.78 -0.56
C LYS A 369 -16.46 -11.80 0.17
N ASP A 370 -17.40 -12.42 -0.56
CA ASP A 370 -18.28 -13.48 -0.08
C ASP A 370 -17.53 -14.74 0.37
#